data_6f75bca9e60dc3f91da1569e3edc5923
#
_entry.id   6f75bca9e60dc3f91da1569e3edc5923
#
_cell.length_a   1.000
_cell.length_b   1.000
_cell.length_c   1.000
_cell.angle_alpha   90.00
_cell.angle_beta   90.00
_cell.angle_gamma   90.00
#
_symmetry.space_group_name_H-M   'P 1'
#
loop_
_entity.id
_entity.type
_entity.pdbx_description
1 polymer ?
#
loop_
_entity_poly.entity_id
_entity_poly.type
_entity_poly.pdbx_seq_one_letter_code
_entity_poly.pdbx_strand_id
1 'polypeptide(L)'
;MHVRFLSPARAEFREAIAFYNDQKAGLGSEFAEEVIKAIQRIIQYPEAWALISRRARRCRVNRFPFGVIYQVREGSLLIVAVMHLHREPNSWRDRLDQRV
;
A
#
# COMPACT_ATOMS: atom_id res chain seq x y z
N MET A 1 0.89 -7.81 -14.82
CA MET A 1 1.87 -7.79 -13.71
C MET A 1 1.27 -8.50 -12.51
N HIS A 2 2.00 -9.42 -11.94
CA HIS A 2 1.55 -10.15 -10.76
C HIS A 2 1.67 -9.27 -9.52
N VAL A 3 0.61 -9.20 -8.70
CA VAL A 3 0.59 -8.40 -7.47
C VAL A 3 0.69 -9.32 -6.26
N ARG A 4 1.61 -9.02 -5.37
CA ARG A 4 1.82 -9.78 -4.15
C ARG A 4 1.95 -8.84 -2.96
N PHE A 5 1.28 -9.16 -1.86
CA PHE A 5 1.38 -8.41 -0.61
C PHE A 5 2.34 -9.10 0.34
N LEU A 6 3.22 -8.35 0.98
CA LEU A 6 3.91 -8.84 2.17
C LEU A 6 2.89 -9.03 3.30
N SER A 7 3.13 -10.00 4.18
CA SER A 7 2.21 -10.28 5.29
C SER A 7 1.88 -9.04 6.13
N PRO A 8 2.86 -8.19 6.51
CA PRO A 8 2.52 -6.97 7.25
C PRO A 8 1.63 -6.01 6.45
N ALA A 9 1.83 -5.90 5.15
CA ALA A 9 1.00 -5.04 4.31
C ALA A 9 -0.43 -5.54 4.24
N ARG A 10 -0.60 -6.86 4.14
CA ARG A 10 -1.93 -7.47 4.13
C ARG A 10 -2.66 -7.23 5.44
N ALA A 11 -1.96 -7.39 6.57
CA ALA A 11 -2.52 -7.12 7.88
C ALA A 11 -2.94 -5.65 8.02
N GLU A 12 -2.09 -4.73 7.60
CA GLU A 12 -2.39 -3.30 7.61
C GLU A 12 -3.64 -2.98 6.79
N PHE A 13 -3.75 -3.58 5.63
CA PHE A 13 -4.91 -3.38 4.76
C PHE A 13 -6.20 -3.85 5.44
N ARG A 14 -6.19 -5.05 6.00
CA ARG A 14 -7.34 -5.61 6.71
C ARG A 14 -7.73 -4.79 7.93
N GLU A 15 -6.76 -4.37 8.71
CA GLU A 15 -6.98 -3.55 9.90
C GLU A 15 -7.59 -2.20 9.56
N ALA A 16 -7.12 -1.56 8.49
CA ALA A 16 -7.67 -0.28 8.05
C ALA A 16 -9.10 -0.42 7.56
N ILE A 17 -9.40 -1.49 6.83
CA ILE A 17 -10.79 -1.78 6.39
C ILE A 17 -11.71 -1.91 7.60
N ALA A 18 -11.29 -2.69 8.59
CA ALA A 18 -12.07 -2.89 9.82
C ALA A 18 -12.26 -1.57 10.57
N PHE A 19 -11.21 -0.78 10.70
CA PHE A 19 -11.27 0.52 11.36
C PHE A 19 -12.33 1.42 10.71
N TYR A 20 -12.31 1.54 9.40
CA TYR A 20 -13.25 2.41 8.70
C TYR A 20 -14.68 1.87 8.74
N ASN A 21 -14.88 0.56 8.69
CA ASN A 21 -16.20 -0.02 8.83
C ASN A 21 -16.78 0.21 10.24
N ASP A 22 -15.92 0.26 11.26
CA ASP A 22 -16.36 0.60 12.62
C ASP A 22 -16.77 2.07 12.73
N GLN A 23 -16.17 2.96 11.95
CA GLN A 23 -16.55 4.37 11.92
C GLN A 23 -17.89 4.58 11.24
N LYS A 24 -18.13 3.87 10.14
CA LYS A 24 -19.36 3.95 9.35
C LYS A 24 -19.50 2.70 8.51
N ALA A 25 -20.66 2.06 8.55
CA ALA A 25 -20.94 0.86 7.76
C ALA A 25 -20.69 1.16 6.26
N GLY A 26 -19.89 0.31 5.61
CA GLY A 26 -19.53 0.45 4.21
C GLY A 26 -18.31 1.33 3.91
N LEU A 27 -17.83 2.10 4.89
CA LEU A 27 -16.68 2.98 4.67
C LEU A 27 -15.40 2.18 4.44
N GLY A 28 -15.25 1.04 5.10
CA GLY A 28 -14.12 0.14 4.87
C GLY A 28 -14.09 -0.41 3.44
N SER A 29 -15.27 -0.69 2.88
CA SER A 29 -15.36 -1.13 1.48
C SER A 29 -14.95 -0.02 0.51
N GLU A 30 -15.32 1.23 0.81
CA GLU A 30 -14.88 2.39 0.02
C GLU A 30 -13.37 2.57 0.11
N PHE A 31 -12.80 2.39 1.30
CA PHE A 31 -11.36 2.44 1.49
C PHE A 31 -10.66 1.35 0.67
N ALA A 32 -11.16 0.12 0.73
CA ALA A 32 -10.60 -1.00 -0.04
C ALA A 32 -10.62 -0.71 -1.55
N GLU A 33 -11.71 -0.14 -2.06
CA GLU A 33 -11.81 0.25 -3.46
C GLU A 33 -10.73 1.27 -3.83
N GLU A 34 -10.50 2.27 -2.97
CA GLU A 34 -9.50 3.30 -3.25
C GLU A 34 -8.08 2.73 -3.24
N VAL A 35 -7.79 1.76 -2.36
CA VAL A 35 -6.51 1.07 -2.36
C VAL A 35 -6.33 0.26 -3.65
N ILE A 36 -7.37 -0.46 -4.08
CA ILE A 36 -7.32 -1.23 -5.33
C ILE A 36 -7.10 -0.31 -6.53
N LYS A 37 -7.78 0.84 -6.57
CA LYS A 37 -7.57 1.84 -7.61
C LYS A 37 -6.13 2.38 -7.61
N ALA A 38 -5.56 2.60 -6.43
CA ALA A 38 -4.16 3.01 -6.32
C ALA A 38 -3.23 1.94 -6.91
N ILE A 39 -3.47 0.67 -6.59
CA ILE A 39 -2.68 -0.43 -7.14
C ILE A 39 -2.82 -0.51 -8.66
N GLN A 40 -4.01 -0.30 -9.20
CA GLN A 40 -4.24 -0.27 -10.64
C GLN A 40 -3.45 0.86 -11.31
N ARG A 41 -3.41 2.04 -10.70
CA ARG A 41 -2.58 3.16 -11.21
C ARG A 41 -1.10 2.81 -11.18
N ILE A 42 -0.64 2.13 -10.14
CA ILE A 42 0.75 1.67 -10.02
C ILE A 42 1.10 0.69 -11.14
N ILE A 43 0.21 -0.27 -11.40
CA ILE A 43 0.42 -1.26 -12.46
C ILE A 43 0.54 -0.56 -13.82
N GLN A 44 -0.28 0.45 -14.05
CA GLN A 44 -0.29 1.18 -15.31
C GLN A 44 0.96 2.05 -15.49
N TYR A 45 1.41 2.70 -14.41
CA TYR A 45 2.56 3.62 -14.45
C TYR A 45 3.47 3.40 -13.24
N PRO A 46 4.20 2.28 -13.18
CA PRO A 46 4.94 1.92 -11.96
C PRO A 46 6.06 2.89 -11.58
N GLU A 47 6.55 3.69 -12.53
CA GLU A 47 7.61 4.66 -12.26
C GLU A 47 7.10 6.09 -12.06
N ALA A 48 5.78 6.31 -12.12
CA ALA A 48 5.21 7.65 -12.01
C ALA A 48 5.25 8.21 -10.57
N TRP A 49 5.35 7.36 -9.57
CA TRP A 49 5.23 7.74 -8.17
C TRP A 49 6.58 8.00 -7.53
N ALA A 50 6.59 8.86 -6.50
CA ALA A 50 7.83 9.30 -5.88
C ALA A 50 8.59 8.14 -5.21
N LEU A 51 9.90 8.11 -5.42
CA LEU A 51 10.79 7.25 -4.65
C LEU A 51 10.86 7.77 -3.22
N ILE A 52 10.70 6.86 -2.26
CA ILE A 52 10.86 7.16 -0.84
C ILE A 52 12.10 6.45 -0.27
N SER A 53 12.73 5.60 -1.06
CA SER A 53 14.02 4.99 -0.82
C SER A 53 14.61 4.58 -2.16
N ARG A 54 15.77 3.93 -2.14
CA ARG A 54 16.43 3.48 -3.38
C ARG A 54 15.56 2.54 -4.21
N ARG A 55 14.69 1.77 -3.57
CA ARG A 55 13.95 0.69 -4.23
C ARG A 55 12.44 0.76 -4.04
N ALA A 56 11.95 1.70 -3.26
CA ALA A 56 10.53 1.76 -2.94
C ALA A 56 9.92 3.08 -3.35
N ARG A 57 8.70 3.00 -3.84
CA ARG A 57 7.88 4.15 -4.20
C ARG A 57 6.61 4.17 -3.37
N ARG A 58 5.99 5.33 -3.28
CA ARG A 58 4.72 5.49 -2.55
C ARG A 58 3.68 6.12 -3.47
N CYS A 59 2.53 5.47 -3.59
CA CYS A 59 1.35 6.01 -4.23
C CYS A 59 0.32 6.34 -3.17
N ARG A 60 -0.11 7.60 -3.10
CA ARG A 60 -1.15 8.01 -2.15
C ARG A 60 -2.50 7.44 -2.56
N VAL A 61 -3.26 7.01 -1.57
CA VAL A 61 -4.66 6.59 -1.74
C VAL A 61 -5.52 7.84 -1.78
N ASN A 62 -6.48 7.90 -2.70
CA ASN A 62 -7.41 9.01 -2.77
C ASN A 62 -8.42 8.95 -1.63
N ARG A 63 -8.86 10.10 -1.10
CA ARG A 63 -9.89 10.26 -0.07
C ARG A 63 -9.48 9.84 1.34
N PHE A 64 -8.42 9.06 1.51
CA PHE A 64 -7.99 8.54 2.80
C PHE A 64 -6.51 8.88 3.04
N PRO A 65 -6.11 9.15 4.29
CA PRO A 65 -4.73 9.54 4.59
C PRO A 65 -3.79 8.33 4.63
N PHE A 66 -3.79 7.56 3.55
CA PHE A 66 -2.98 6.34 3.42
C PHE A 66 -2.13 6.39 2.17
N GLY A 67 -1.06 5.60 2.18
CA GLY A 67 -0.21 5.37 1.02
C GLY A 67 0.06 3.89 0.84
N VAL A 68 0.23 3.51 -0.41
CA VAL A 68 0.67 2.16 -0.79
C VAL A 68 2.15 2.26 -1.12
N ILE A 69 2.98 1.56 -0.34
CA ILE A 69 4.41 1.48 -0.57
C ILE A 69 4.69 0.18 -1.32
N TYR A 70 5.46 0.27 -2.39
CA TYR A 70 5.66 -0.87 -3.28
C TYR A 70 7.05 -0.91 -3.88
N GLN A 71 7.42 -2.09 -4.38
CA GLN A 71 8.58 -2.33 -5.22
C GLN A 71 8.16 -3.09 -6.46
N VAL A 72 8.83 -2.84 -7.57
CA VAL A 72 8.73 -3.71 -8.75
C VAL A 72 9.93 -4.64 -8.73
N ARG A 73 9.68 -5.95 -8.75
CA ARG A 73 10.71 -6.99 -8.78
C ARG A 73 10.37 -8.02 -9.85
N GLU A 74 11.25 -8.16 -10.84
CA GLU A 74 11.15 -9.24 -11.83
C GLU A 74 9.76 -9.36 -12.45
N GLY A 75 9.18 -8.23 -12.84
CA GLY A 75 7.85 -8.22 -13.46
C GLY A 75 6.69 -8.35 -12.48
N SER A 76 6.96 -8.42 -11.19
CA SER A 76 5.94 -8.49 -10.14
C SER A 76 5.89 -7.20 -9.36
N LEU A 77 4.69 -6.86 -8.87
CA LEU A 77 4.48 -5.74 -7.98
C LEU A 77 4.38 -6.27 -6.56
N LEU A 78 5.34 -5.87 -5.73
CA LEU A 78 5.36 -6.23 -4.31
C LEU A 78 4.80 -5.08 -3.50
N ILE A 79 3.67 -5.31 -2.82
CA ILE A 79 3.10 -4.32 -1.90
C ILE A 79 3.78 -4.50 -0.55
N VAL A 80 4.57 -3.52 -0.17
CA VAL A 80 5.41 -3.54 1.03
C VAL A 80 4.63 -3.06 2.26
N ALA A 81 3.78 -2.05 2.06
CA ALA A 81 2.99 -1.48 3.16
C ALA A 81 1.74 -0.81 2.63
N VAL A 82 0.68 -0.85 3.43
CA VAL A 82 -0.52 -0.03 3.29
C VAL A 82 -0.62 0.73 4.59
N MET A 83 -0.18 1.98 4.62
CA MET A 83 0.03 2.65 5.89
C MET A 83 -0.48 4.08 5.92
N HIS A 84 -0.87 4.49 7.11
CA HIS A 84 -1.29 5.85 7.36
C HIS A 84 -0.10 6.80 7.15
N LEU A 85 -0.34 7.89 6.43
CA LEU A 85 0.73 8.82 6.03
C LEU A 85 1.41 9.54 7.20
N HIS A 86 0.72 9.64 8.33
CA HIS A 86 1.20 10.39 9.49
C HIS A 86 1.55 9.53 10.70
N ARG A 87 1.53 8.18 10.56
CA ARG A 87 1.88 7.25 11.62
C ARG A 87 3.07 6.41 11.19
N GLU A 88 4.05 6.27 12.06
CA GLU A 88 5.21 5.38 11.90
C GLU A 88 5.78 5.38 10.46
N PRO A 89 6.17 6.55 9.94
CA PRO A 89 6.48 6.68 8.51
C PRO A 89 7.65 5.85 8.01
N ASN A 90 8.46 5.29 8.90
CA ASN A 90 9.62 4.47 8.54
C ASN A 90 9.48 2.99 8.90
N SER A 91 8.32 2.56 9.43
CA SER A 91 8.14 1.18 9.89
C SER A 91 8.27 0.15 8.76
N TRP A 92 8.05 0.56 7.51
CA TRP A 92 8.13 -0.32 6.34
C TRP A 92 9.56 -0.64 5.92
N ARG A 93 10.55 0.15 6.36
CA ARG A 93 11.94 0.04 5.85
C ARG A 93 12.55 -1.33 6.12
N ASP A 94 12.34 -1.88 7.29
CA ASP A 94 12.88 -3.17 7.67
C ASP A 94 12.30 -4.32 6.82
N ARG A 95 11.13 -4.11 6.24
CA ARG A 95 10.46 -5.12 5.42
C ARG A 95 11.18 -5.38 4.11
N LEU A 96 11.93 -4.40 3.61
CA LEU A 96 12.65 -4.51 2.34
C LEU A 96 13.89 -5.40 2.45
N ASP A 97 14.40 -5.60 3.64
CA ASP A 97 15.56 -6.45 3.90
C ASP A 97 15.16 -7.91 4.09
N GLN A 98 13.87 -8.20 4.18
CA GLN A 98 13.39 -9.57 4.29
C GLN A 98 13.50 -10.27 2.93
N ARG A 99 14.23 -11.36 2.91
CA ARG A 99 14.29 -12.24 1.75
C ARG A 99 13.00 -13.07 1.73
N VAL A 100 12.22 -12.82 0.75
CA VAL A 100 10.98 -13.58 0.54
C VAL A 100 11.28 -14.76 -0.34
#